data_1d9683b9043ab451375c4b791013eeec
#
_entry.id   1d9683b9043ab451375c4b791013eeec
#
_cell.length_a   1.000
_cell.length_b   1.000
_cell.length_c   1.000
_cell.angle_alpha   90.00
_cell.angle_beta   90.00
_cell.angle_gamma   90.00
#
_symmetry.space_group_name_H-M   'P 1'
#
loop_
_entity.id
_entity.type
_entity.pdbx_description
1 polymer ?
#
loop_
_entity_poly.entity_id
_entity_poly.type
_entity_poly.pdbx_seq_one_letter_code
_entity_poly.pdbx_strand_id
1 'polypeptide(L)'
;MDLRSSHAADSKRSQGIAAVAVCSFLWSTSGLFIKLVPWNPFAIAGIRSLLGGLVMLAWLRRPHLTWSRTQIAAAVFYSATMIMFVAANKFTTSANAILLQYGAPVYAALLAAPLLGERTHAYDWLTIAVILGGMVLFFLDKLSPGSLAGNVLAVASGVTFAFAMILLRKQKQGSPLESLMLAQFMTFAVSIPFLFSGMPGTGGTGPAASGMPAVYAWLALLFLGVFQMGLSAILLAYGVRNVTAVQSFLITTIEPIFNPVWVFLLLGEKPTGFALAGGVVILAATTLRFLLPMLRGSRSGEA
;
A
#
# COMPACT_ATOMS: atom_id res chain seq x y z
N MET A 1 22.38 15.19 26.53
CA MET A 1 21.79 14.41 25.44
C MET A 1 22.35 15.00 24.15
N ASP A 2 23.12 14.18 23.40
CA ASP A 2 24.08 14.70 22.40
C ASP A 2 23.32 15.24 21.15
N LEU A 3 23.52 16.49 20.77
CA LEU A 3 22.90 17.14 19.60
C LEU A 3 23.15 16.34 18.31
N ARG A 4 24.27 15.64 18.22
CA ARG A 4 24.60 14.78 17.07
C ARG A 4 23.70 13.54 16.98
N SER A 5 23.29 12.96 18.11
CA SER A 5 22.38 11.81 18.13
C SER A 5 20.95 12.21 17.76
N SER A 6 20.51 13.41 18.13
CA SER A 6 19.20 13.98 17.73
C SER A 6 19.14 14.25 16.22
N HIS A 7 20.14 14.91 15.65
CA HIS A 7 20.21 15.16 14.20
C HIS A 7 20.26 13.85 13.37
N ALA A 8 20.95 12.83 13.84
CA ALA A 8 21.00 11.53 13.16
C ALA A 8 19.64 10.79 13.21
N ALA A 9 18.90 10.92 14.31
CA ALA A 9 17.56 10.32 14.44
C ALA A 9 16.54 11.04 13.55
N ASP A 10 16.56 12.36 13.50
CA ASP A 10 15.69 13.17 12.64
C ASP A 10 15.96 12.92 11.15
N SER A 11 17.24 12.78 10.76
CA SER A 11 17.63 12.40 9.39
C SER A 11 17.08 11.04 9.00
N LYS A 12 17.22 10.01 9.86
CA LYS A 12 16.67 8.67 9.58
C LYS A 12 15.14 8.67 9.47
N ARG A 13 14.47 9.46 10.31
CA ARG A 13 13.02 9.61 10.25
C ARG A 13 12.58 10.27 8.94
N SER A 14 13.24 11.35 8.52
CA SER A 14 12.97 12.02 7.25
C SER A 14 13.19 11.09 6.06
N GLN A 15 14.29 10.32 6.05
CA GLN A 15 14.54 9.29 5.05
C GLN A 15 13.47 8.19 5.07
N GLY A 16 12.98 7.78 6.24
CA GLY A 16 11.89 6.83 6.40
C GLY A 16 10.58 7.34 5.79
N ILE A 17 10.23 8.59 6.03
CA ILE A 17 9.06 9.26 5.43
C ILE A 17 9.20 9.29 3.91
N ALA A 18 10.35 9.72 3.38
CA ALA A 18 10.61 9.75 1.94
C ALA A 18 10.51 8.36 1.32
N ALA A 19 11.06 7.34 1.97
CA ALA A 19 10.99 5.96 1.48
C ALA A 19 9.54 5.44 1.39
N VAL A 20 8.70 5.69 2.40
CA VAL A 20 7.28 5.30 2.35
C VAL A 20 6.53 6.12 1.29
N ALA A 21 6.84 7.40 1.13
CA ALA A 21 6.21 8.24 0.10
C ALA A 21 6.54 7.76 -1.31
N VAL A 22 7.80 7.44 -1.60
CA VAL A 22 8.21 6.86 -2.89
C VAL A 22 7.59 5.48 -3.10
N CYS A 23 7.53 4.65 -2.06
CA CYS A 23 6.82 3.36 -2.11
C CYS A 23 5.36 3.55 -2.52
N SER A 24 4.64 4.48 -1.89
CA SER A 24 3.23 4.78 -2.18
C SER A 24 3.02 5.33 -3.58
N PHE A 25 3.95 6.16 -4.06
CA PHE A 25 3.97 6.64 -5.43
C PHE A 25 4.14 5.50 -6.44
N LEU A 26 5.03 4.54 -6.17
CA LEU A 26 5.17 3.34 -7.00
C LEU A 26 3.88 2.48 -6.97
N TRP A 27 3.26 2.32 -5.80
CA TRP A 27 2.00 1.59 -5.68
C TRP A 27 0.87 2.24 -6.48
N SER A 28 0.82 3.57 -6.57
CA SER A 28 -0.22 4.29 -7.31
C SER A 28 -0.25 3.96 -8.81
N THR A 29 0.84 3.45 -9.37
CA THR A 29 0.92 3.04 -10.77
C THR A 29 0.21 1.71 -11.06
N SER A 30 -0.16 0.95 -10.01
CA SER A 30 -0.72 -0.39 -10.13
C SER A 30 -2.01 -0.43 -10.95
N GLY A 31 -2.94 0.50 -10.72
CA GLY A 31 -4.22 0.55 -11.41
C GLY A 31 -4.07 0.65 -12.92
N LEU A 32 -3.13 1.48 -13.39
CA LEU A 32 -2.83 1.63 -14.81
C LEU A 32 -2.26 0.34 -15.41
N PHE A 33 -1.16 -0.16 -14.84
CA PHE A 33 -0.45 -1.31 -15.42
C PHE A 33 -1.25 -2.60 -15.32
N ILE A 34 -2.08 -2.80 -14.28
CA ILE A 34 -3.00 -3.94 -14.18
C ILE A 34 -4.05 -3.89 -15.30
N LYS A 35 -4.57 -2.72 -15.65
CA LYS A 35 -5.51 -2.56 -16.78
C LYS A 35 -4.90 -2.92 -18.13
N LEU A 36 -3.60 -2.77 -18.30
CA LEU A 36 -2.88 -3.12 -19.53
C LEU A 36 -2.68 -4.63 -19.70
N VAL A 37 -2.82 -5.44 -18.66
CA VAL A 37 -2.62 -6.89 -18.70
C VAL A 37 -3.96 -7.59 -18.82
N PRO A 38 -4.31 -8.22 -19.97
CA PRO A 38 -5.61 -8.86 -20.21
C PRO A 38 -5.69 -10.26 -19.60
N TRP A 39 -5.17 -10.44 -18.38
CA TRP A 39 -5.11 -11.74 -17.70
C TRP A 39 -6.01 -11.79 -16.47
N ASN A 40 -6.21 -13.01 -15.95
CA ASN A 40 -6.90 -13.24 -14.69
C ASN A 40 -6.21 -12.43 -13.56
N PRO A 41 -6.95 -11.64 -12.75
CA PRO A 41 -6.39 -10.87 -11.66
C PRO A 41 -5.54 -11.66 -10.66
N PHE A 42 -5.90 -12.91 -10.38
CA PHE A 42 -5.08 -13.78 -9.51
C PHE A 42 -3.77 -14.19 -10.18
N ALA A 43 -3.78 -14.47 -11.50
CA ALA A 43 -2.56 -14.73 -12.25
C ALA A 43 -1.64 -13.51 -12.26
N ILE A 44 -2.19 -12.30 -12.47
CA ILE A 44 -1.44 -11.05 -12.36
C ILE A 44 -0.85 -10.90 -10.96
N ALA A 45 -1.66 -11.09 -9.91
CA ALA A 45 -1.19 -11.02 -8.52
C ALA A 45 -0.06 -12.02 -8.25
N GLY A 46 -0.19 -13.26 -8.70
CA GLY A 46 0.82 -14.30 -8.53
C GLY A 46 2.14 -13.98 -9.23
N ILE A 47 2.09 -13.65 -10.52
CA ILE A 47 3.30 -13.41 -11.33
C ILE A 47 4.03 -12.17 -10.85
N ARG A 48 3.35 -11.05 -10.60
CA ARG A 48 3.99 -9.85 -10.05
C ARG A 48 4.59 -10.10 -8.67
N SER A 49 3.92 -10.92 -7.84
CA SER A 49 4.45 -11.31 -6.53
C SER A 49 5.69 -12.19 -6.66
N LEU A 50 5.71 -13.15 -7.57
CA LEU A 50 6.91 -13.94 -7.86
C LEU A 50 8.09 -13.04 -8.24
N LEU A 51 7.89 -12.14 -9.21
CA LEU A 51 8.93 -11.22 -9.67
C LEU A 51 9.39 -10.30 -8.54
N GLY A 52 8.48 -9.75 -7.74
CA GLY A 52 8.82 -8.93 -6.57
C GLY A 52 9.60 -9.71 -5.52
N GLY A 53 9.17 -10.95 -5.22
CA GLY A 53 9.88 -11.86 -4.32
C GLY A 53 11.31 -12.15 -4.80
N LEU A 54 11.51 -12.37 -6.09
CA LEU A 54 12.84 -12.58 -6.69
C LEU A 54 13.72 -11.32 -6.59
N VAL A 55 13.18 -10.13 -6.79
CA VAL A 55 13.92 -8.86 -6.59
C VAL A 55 14.36 -8.72 -5.14
N MET A 56 13.47 -8.99 -4.18
CA MET A 56 13.83 -8.95 -2.76
C MET A 56 14.88 -10.00 -2.41
N LEU A 57 14.77 -11.21 -2.97
CA LEU A 57 15.75 -12.27 -2.79
C LEU A 57 17.12 -11.86 -3.32
N ALA A 58 17.16 -11.28 -4.53
CA ALA A 58 18.39 -10.77 -5.14
C ALA A 58 19.01 -9.63 -4.31
N TRP A 59 18.19 -8.74 -3.76
CA TRP A 59 18.64 -7.66 -2.88
C TRP A 59 19.23 -8.19 -1.57
N LEU A 60 18.55 -9.13 -0.93
CA LEU A 60 18.99 -9.74 0.33
C LEU A 60 20.19 -10.68 0.16
N ARG A 61 20.40 -11.23 -1.04
CA ARG A 61 21.44 -12.22 -1.39
C ARG A 61 21.37 -13.50 -0.53
N ARG A 62 21.35 -13.33 0.79
CA ARG A 62 21.22 -14.41 1.79
C ARG A 62 20.18 -14.01 2.82
N PRO A 63 18.88 -14.28 2.57
CA PRO A 63 17.83 -13.94 3.51
C PRO A 63 17.98 -14.76 4.81
N HIS A 64 17.92 -14.08 5.94
CA HIS A 64 17.92 -14.70 7.26
C HIS A 64 16.48 -14.86 7.74
N LEU A 65 15.83 -15.95 7.32
CA LEU A 65 14.51 -16.30 7.80
C LEU A 65 14.61 -16.78 9.25
N THR A 66 14.07 -16.00 10.17
CA THR A 66 14.07 -16.34 11.60
C THR A 66 12.99 -17.35 11.96
N TRP A 67 12.01 -17.54 11.06
CA TRP A 67 10.82 -18.38 11.27
C TRP A 67 10.08 -18.05 12.56
N SER A 68 10.29 -16.84 13.09
CA SER A 68 9.62 -16.37 14.29
C SER A 68 8.11 -16.26 14.04
N ARG A 69 7.31 -16.44 15.09
CA ARG A 69 5.84 -16.27 15.00
C ARG A 69 5.47 -14.90 14.42
N THR A 70 6.24 -13.85 14.75
CA THR A 70 6.01 -12.49 14.23
C THR A 70 6.31 -12.41 12.73
N GLN A 71 7.38 -13.05 12.24
CA GLN A 71 7.74 -13.07 10.82
C GLN A 71 6.69 -13.81 10.00
N ILE A 72 6.31 -15.01 10.44
CA ILE A 72 5.29 -15.83 9.76
C ILE A 72 3.95 -15.09 9.77
N ALA A 73 3.51 -14.55 10.91
CA ALA A 73 2.28 -13.81 11.00
C ALA A 73 2.27 -12.56 10.10
N ALA A 74 3.37 -11.79 10.04
CA ALA A 74 3.50 -10.66 9.12
C ALA A 74 3.32 -11.09 7.66
N ALA A 75 3.97 -12.20 7.26
CA ALA A 75 3.87 -12.72 5.91
C ALA A 75 2.45 -13.21 5.58
N VAL A 76 1.81 -13.93 6.50
CA VAL A 76 0.42 -14.43 6.35
C VAL A 76 -0.55 -13.25 6.21
N PHE A 77 -0.49 -12.26 7.11
CA PHE A 77 -1.40 -11.12 7.07
C PHE A 77 -1.18 -10.27 5.82
N TYR A 78 0.06 -10.06 5.38
CA TYR A 78 0.32 -9.32 4.15
C TYR A 78 -0.15 -10.08 2.91
N SER A 79 0.10 -11.40 2.81
CA SER A 79 -0.40 -12.24 1.72
C SER A 79 -1.94 -12.27 1.70
N ALA A 80 -2.57 -12.44 2.86
CA ALA A 80 -4.03 -12.39 3.00
C ALA A 80 -4.60 -11.03 2.53
N THR A 81 -3.93 -9.92 2.87
CA THR A 81 -4.30 -8.59 2.38
C THR A 81 -4.31 -8.55 0.85
N MET A 82 -3.24 -9.02 0.20
CA MET A 82 -3.13 -9.00 -1.26
C MET A 82 -4.24 -9.82 -1.92
N ILE A 83 -4.52 -11.02 -1.41
CA ILE A 83 -5.54 -11.93 -1.95
C ILE A 83 -6.95 -11.37 -1.71
N MET A 84 -7.26 -10.92 -0.48
CA MET A 84 -8.58 -10.38 -0.16
C MET A 84 -8.88 -9.09 -0.90
N PHE A 85 -7.88 -8.23 -1.11
CA PHE A 85 -8.05 -6.99 -1.88
C PHE A 85 -8.37 -7.28 -3.35
N VAL A 86 -7.66 -8.23 -3.97
CA VAL A 86 -7.98 -8.66 -5.35
C VAL A 86 -9.39 -9.25 -5.43
N ALA A 87 -9.76 -10.11 -4.48
CA ALA A 87 -11.10 -10.70 -4.42
C ALA A 87 -12.17 -9.61 -4.19
N ALA A 88 -11.93 -8.66 -3.28
CA ALA A 88 -12.83 -7.54 -3.06
C ALA A 88 -13.09 -6.76 -4.35
N ASN A 89 -12.04 -6.40 -5.09
CA ASN A 89 -12.17 -5.71 -6.38
C ASN A 89 -12.98 -6.49 -7.42
N LYS A 90 -13.08 -7.81 -7.29
CA LYS A 90 -13.90 -8.64 -8.16
C LYS A 90 -15.38 -8.67 -7.75
N PHE A 91 -15.64 -8.66 -6.44
CA PHE A 91 -17.00 -8.80 -5.90
C PHE A 91 -17.70 -7.47 -5.61
N THR A 92 -16.96 -6.34 -5.52
CA THR A 92 -17.52 -5.00 -5.37
C THR A 92 -16.85 -4.02 -6.34
N THR A 93 -17.20 -2.74 -6.30
CA THR A 93 -16.50 -1.74 -7.12
C THR A 93 -15.10 -1.47 -6.59
N SER A 94 -14.17 -1.14 -7.49
CA SER A 94 -12.80 -0.77 -7.07
C SER A 94 -12.80 0.43 -6.11
N ALA A 95 -13.75 1.38 -6.30
CA ALA A 95 -13.92 2.50 -5.39
C ALA A 95 -14.28 2.05 -3.97
N ASN A 96 -15.27 1.15 -3.83
CA ASN A 96 -15.62 0.58 -2.52
C ASN A 96 -14.46 -0.22 -1.92
N ALA A 97 -13.80 -1.06 -2.73
CA ALA A 97 -12.69 -1.88 -2.26
C ALA A 97 -11.56 -1.02 -1.70
N ILE A 98 -11.16 0.04 -2.41
CA ILE A 98 -10.13 0.97 -1.98
C ILE A 98 -10.58 1.74 -0.73
N LEU A 99 -11.77 2.36 -0.76
CA LEU A 99 -12.26 3.16 0.36
C LEU A 99 -12.32 2.35 1.66
N LEU A 100 -12.87 1.13 1.60
CA LEU A 100 -13.03 0.28 2.78
C LEU A 100 -11.70 -0.28 3.28
N GLN A 101 -10.75 -0.60 2.39
CA GLN A 101 -9.39 -1.00 2.79
C GLN A 101 -8.64 0.16 3.47
N TYR A 102 -8.83 1.40 3.01
CA TYR A 102 -8.23 2.59 3.64
C TYR A 102 -8.84 2.97 4.99
N GLY A 103 -9.72 2.14 5.56
CA GLY A 103 -9.97 2.09 7.00
C GLY A 103 -8.78 1.58 7.83
N ALA A 104 -7.77 0.99 7.20
CA ALA A 104 -6.57 0.44 7.86
C ALA A 104 -5.87 1.39 8.84
N PRO A 105 -5.72 2.71 8.62
CA PRO A 105 -5.19 3.65 9.61
C PRO A 105 -5.95 3.65 10.93
N VAL A 106 -7.27 3.49 10.91
CA VAL A 106 -8.09 3.39 12.14
C VAL A 106 -7.72 2.13 12.92
N TYR A 107 -7.67 0.98 12.23
CA TYR A 107 -7.29 -0.29 12.87
C TYR A 107 -5.85 -0.23 13.40
N ALA A 108 -4.93 0.36 12.63
CA ALA A 108 -3.55 0.54 13.06
C ALA A 108 -3.45 1.46 14.30
N ALA A 109 -4.21 2.55 14.35
CA ALA A 109 -4.24 3.46 15.49
C ALA A 109 -4.75 2.79 16.77
N LEU A 110 -5.77 1.93 16.65
CA LEU A 110 -6.32 1.15 17.76
C LEU A 110 -5.34 0.06 18.24
N LEU A 111 -4.64 -0.59 17.33
CA LEU A 111 -3.80 -1.75 17.62
C LEU A 111 -2.34 -1.38 17.93
N ALA A 112 -1.86 -0.18 17.56
CA ALA A 112 -0.47 0.22 17.75
C ALA A 112 -0.08 0.28 19.24
N ALA A 113 -0.96 0.80 20.11
CA ALA A 113 -0.68 0.90 21.54
C ALA A 113 -0.52 -0.47 22.22
N PRO A 114 -1.46 -1.43 22.08
CA PRO A 114 -1.33 -2.74 22.75
C PRO A 114 -0.26 -3.64 22.13
N LEU A 115 0.06 -3.50 20.82
CA LEU A 115 0.98 -4.42 20.14
C LEU A 115 2.41 -3.89 20.02
N LEU A 116 2.60 -2.56 19.96
CA LEU A 116 3.89 -1.90 19.76
C LEU A 116 4.29 -0.98 20.92
N GLY A 117 3.36 -0.61 21.83
CA GLY A 117 3.56 0.46 22.80
C GLY A 117 3.61 1.85 22.18
N GLU A 118 3.27 1.99 20.89
CA GLU A 118 3.25 3.27 20.17
C GLU A 118 1.90 3.97 20.44
N ARG A 119 1.91 5.11 21.15
CA ARG A 119 0.69 5.88 21.42
C ARG A 119 0.28 6.70 20.20
N THR A 120 -0.99 6.59 19.82
CA THR A 120 -1.61 7.43 18.81
C THR A 120 -2.00 8.77 19.44
N HIS A 121 -1.54 9.87 18.89
CA HIS A 121 -1.84 11.20 19.42
C HIS A 121 -3.19 11.70 18.90
N ALA A 122 -3.81 12.65 19.62
CA ALA A 122 -5.10 13.22 19.23
C ALA A 122 -5.09 13.81 17.80
N TYR A 123 -3.99 14.42 17.39
CA TYR A 123 -3.84 14.96 16.03
C TYR A 123 -3.74 13.87 14.95
N ASP A 124 -3.30 12.64 15.28
CA ASP A 124 -3.35 11.52 14.34
C ASP A 124 -4.80 11.10 14.09
N TRP A 125 -5.62 11.05 15.14
CA TRP A 125 -7.05 10.77 15.02
C TRP A 125 -7.78 11.82 14.19
N LEU A 126 -7.48 13.10 14.40
CA LEU A 126 -8.03 14.18 13.58
C LEU A 126 -7.60 14.02 12.12
N THR A 127 -6.33 13.73 11.87
CA THR A 127 -5.82 13.51 10.51
C THR A 127 -6.50 12.32 9.85
N ILE A 128 -6.65 11.19 10.57
CA ILE A 128 -7.38 10.01 10.07
C ILE A 128 -8.82 10.39 9.68
N ALA A 129 -9.53 11.12 10.53
CA ALA A 129 -10.91 11.53 10.27
C ALA A 129 -11.02 12.42 9.03
N VAL A 130 -10.11 13.40 8.87
CA VAL A 130 -10.07 14.29 7.69
C VAL A 130 -9.73 13.51 6.42
N ILE A 131 -8.76 12.59 6.48
CA ILE A 131 -8.39 11.73 5.35
C ILE A 131 -9.58 10.84 4.93
N LEU A 132 -10.26 10.20 5.88
CA LEU A 132 -11.43 9.37 5.58
C LEU A 132 -12.56 10.20 4.96
N GLY A 133 -12.82 11.41 5.47
CA GLY A 133 -13.77 12.35 4.87
C GLY A 133 -13.38 12.75 3.45
N GLY A 134 -12.11 13.06 3.22
CA GLY A 134 -11.54 13.33 1.90
C GLY A 134 -11.65 12.13 0.94
N MET A 135 -11.46 10.91 1.44
CA MET A 135 -11.63 9.68 0.67
C MET A 135 -13.10 9.44 0.26
N VAL A 136 -14.04 9.67 1.18
CA VAL A 136 -15.48 9.61 0.84
C VAL A 136 -15.79 10.60 -0.26
N LEU A 137 -15.33 11.85 -0.13
CA LEU A 137 -15.52 12.88 -1.15
C LEU A 137 -14.88 12.48 -2.49
N PHE A 138 -13.64 11.97 -2.45
CA PHE A 138 -12.87 11.54 -3.62
C PHE A 138 -13.57 10.47 -4.45
N PHE A 139 -14.21 9.51 -3.80
CA PHE A 139 -14.91 8.40 -4.45
C PHE A 139 -16.41 8.60 -4.58
N LEU A 140 -16.95 9.75 -4.18
CA LEU A 140 -18.41 9.97 -4.06
C LEU A 140 -19.18 9.58 -5.32
N ASP A 141 -18.68 9.94 -6.50
CA ASP A 141 -19.31 9.62 -7.78
C ASP A 141 -19.18 8.15 -8.20
N LYS A 142 -18.30 7.41 -7.56
CA LYS A 142 -17.98 6.00 -7.89
C LYS A 142 -18.47 5.00 -6.85
N LEU A 143 -19.03 5.50 -5.75
CA LEU A 143 -19.61 4.64 -4.71
C LEU A 143 -20.91 4.03 -5.20
N SER A 144 -21.06 2.75 -4.95
CA SER A 144 -22.30 2.01 -5.20
C SER A 144 -22.54 1.05 -4.04
N PRO A 145 -23.77 0.54 -3.84
CA PRO A 145 -24.04 -0.44 -2.78
C PRO A 145 -23.10 -1.64 -2.81
N GLY A 146 -22.68 -2.08 -4.02
CA GLY A 146 -21.77 -3.22 -4.18
C GLY A 146 -22.36 -4.52 -3.63
N SER A 147 -21.58 -5.60 -3.62
CA SER A 147 -21.98 -6.83 -2.95
C SER A 147 -21.48 -6.83 -1.48
N LEU A 148 -22.30 -7.36 -0.59
CA LEU A 148 -21.92 -7.51 0.83
C LEU A 148 -20.60 -8.30 0.98
N ALA A 149 -20.46 -9.39 0.24
CA ALA A 149 -19.25 -10.23 0.28
C ALA A 149 -18.01 -9.44 -0.14
N GLY A 150 -18.07 -8.64 -1.23
CA GLY A 150 -16.98 -7.80 -1.68
C GLY A 150 -16.60 -6.72 -0.66
N ASN A 151 -17.60 -6.08 -0.06
CA ASN A 151 -17.38 -5.04 0.96
C ASN A 151 -16.76 -5.65 2.24
N VAL A 152 -17.22 -6.82 2.68
CA VAL A 152 -16.62 -7.54 3.83
C VAL A 152 -15.16 -7.92 3.55
N LEU A 153 -14.86 -8.43 2.36
CA LEU A 153 -13.48 -8.73 1.95
C LEU A 153 -12.61 -7.48 1.93
N ALA A 154 -13.12 -6.34 1.49
CA ALA A 154 -12.40 -5.07 1.50
C ALA A 154 -12.06 -4.60 2.93
N VAL A 155 -13.03 -4.65 3.84
CA VAL A 155 -12.79 -4.34 5.26
C VAL A 155 -11.78 -5.32 5.87
N ALA A 156 -11.95 -6.62 5.63
CA ALA A 156 -11.03 -7.65 6.10
C ALA A 156 -9.60 -7.43 5.57
N SER A 157 -9.46 -7.01 4.30
CA SER A 157 -8.16 -6.65 3.73
C SER A 157 -7.53 -5.46 4.45
N GLY A 158 -8.31 -4.45 4.84
CA GLY A 158 -7.85 -3.31 5.64
C GLY A 158 -7.36 -3.72 7.03
N VAL A 159 -8.11 -4.61 7.69
CA VAL A 159 -7.72 -5.18 9.00
C VAL A 159 -6.43 -5.97 8.89
N THR A 160 -6.33 -6.89 7.92
CA THR A 160 -5.11 -7.69 7.72
C THR A 160 -3.92 -6.83 7.32
N PHE A 161 -4.13 -5.76 6.55
CA PHE A 161 -3.09 -4.80 6.20
C PHE A 161 -2.58 -4.06 7.45
N ALA A 162 -3.48 -3.64 8.36
CA ALA A 162 -3.09 -3.03 9.62
C ALA A 162 -2.23 -3.99 10.47
N PHE A 163 -2.65 -5.25 10.63
CA PHE A 163 -1.86 -6.26 11.33
C PHE A 163 -0.50 -6.48 10.66
N ALA A 164 -0.45 -6.62 9.34
CA ALA A 164 0.79 -6.79 8.60
C ALA A 164 1.77 -5.65 8.87
N MET A 165 1.32 -4.39 8.74
CA MET A 165 2.17 -3.21 8.98
C MET A 165 2.65 -3.12 10.43
N ILE A 166 1.80 -3.43 11.41
CA ILE A 166 2.18 -3.47 12.83
C ILE A 166 3.24 -4.55 13.08
N LEU A 167 3.06 -5.75 12.51
CA LEU A 167 4.01 -6.84 12.67
C LEU A 167 5.33 -6.57 11.95
N LEU A 168 5.31 -5.91 10.78
CA LEU A 168 6.52 -5.41 10.11
C LEU A 168 7.22 -4.36 10.97
N ARG A 169 6.48 -3.42 11.57
CA ARG A 169 7.02 -2.42 12.49
C ARG A 169 7.61 -3.05 13.74
N LYS A 170 6.97 -4.09 14.29
CA LYS A 170 7.48 -4.86 15.44
C LYS A 170 8.86 -5.46 15.15
N GLN A 171 9.14 -5.77 13.88
CA GLN A 171 10.42 -6.30 13.42
C GLN A 171 11.40 -5.21 12.97
N LYS A 172 11.23 -3.94 13.37
CA LYS A 172 12.07 -2.82 12.93
C LYS A 172 13.59 -3.02 13.13
N GLN A 173 13.98 -3.82 14.12
CA GLN A 173 15.37 -4.20 14.38
C GLN A 173 15.77 -5.56 13.78
N GLY A 174 14.83 -6.24 13.17
CA GLY A 174 15.00 -7.57 12.57
C GLY A 174 14.88 -7.55 11.05
N SER A 175 13.98 -8.36 10.52
CA SER A 175 13.84 -8.64 9.09
C SER A 175 12.45 -8.35 8.51
N PRO A 176 12.00 -7.08 8.44
CA PRO A 176 10.73 -6.76 7.79
C PRO A 176 10.72 -7.14 6.30
N LEU A 177 11.85 -6.98 5.60
CA LEU A 177 11.96 -7.29 4.17
C LEU A 177 11.82 -8.79 3.90
N GLU A 178 12.41 -9.65 4.74
CA GLU A 178 12.25 -11.09 4.64
C GLU A 178 10.81 -11.53 4.87
N SER A 179 10.08 -10.85 5.75
CA SER A 179 8.65 -11.10 5.96
C SER A 179 7.83 -10.72 4.72
N LEU A 180 8.14 -9.59 4.08
CA LEU A 180 7.50 -9.19 2.81
C LEU A 180 7.86 -10.16 1.69
N MET A 181 9.12 -10.58 1.57
CA MET A 181 9.56 -11.58 0.60
C MET A 181 8.79 -12.89 0.78
N LEU A 182 8.69 -13.38 2.00
CA LEU A 182 7.92 -14.59 2.32
C LEU A 182 6.45 -14.43 1.92
N ALA A 183 5.84 -13.28 2.21
CA ALA A 183 4.47 -12.97 1.82
C ALA A 183 4.27 -13.02 0.29
N GLN A 184 5.23 -12.52 -0.48
CA GLN A 184 5.16 -12.55 -1.94
C GLN A 184 5.19 -13.97 -2.47
N PHE A 185 6.08 -14.81 -1.95
CA PHE A 185 6.11 -16.23 -2.35
C PHE A 185 4.85 -16.98 -1.91
N MET A 186 4.29 -16.67 -0.74
CA MET A 186 3.01 -17.22 -0.30
C MET A 186 1.86 -16.80 -1.24
N THR A 187 1.81 -15.51 -1.63
CA THR A 187 0.81 -15.01 -2.58
C THR A 187 0.94 -15.72 -3.93
N PHE A 188 2.17 -15.91 -4.42
CA PHE A 188 2.40 -16.69 -5.66
C PHE A 188 1.92 -18.12 -5.51
N ALA A 189 2.28 -18.82 -4.44
CA ALA A 189 1.89 -20.21 -4.20
C ALA A 189 0.37 -20.39 -4.19
N VAL A 190 -0.36 -19.50 -3.51
CA VAL A 190 -1.84 -19.51 -3.50
C VAL A 190 -2.41 -19.19 -4.88
N SER A 191 -1.70 -18.45 -5.72
CA SER A 191 -2.15 -18.07 -7.06
C SER A 191 -1.90 -19.14 -8.12
N ILE A 192 -1.07 -20.17 -7.86
CA ILE A 192 -0.72 -21.22 -8.82
C ILE A 192 -1.94 -21.88 -9.49
N PRO A 193 -3.02 -22.29 -8.79
CA PRO A 193 -4.19 -22.88 -9.42
C PRO A 193 -4.86 -21.97 -10.44
N PHE A 194 -4.76 -20.65 -10.24
CA PHE A 194 -5.40 -19.66 -11.08
C PHE A 194 -4.55 -19.26 -12.30
N LEU A 195 -3.26 -19.65 -12.35
CA LEU A 195 -2.41 -19.43 -13.52
C LEU A 195 -2.89 -20.23 -14.73
N PHE A 196 -3.47 -21.40 -14.49
CA PHE A 196 -3.90 -22.36 -15.50
C PHE A 196 -5.42 -22.40 -15.70
N SER A 197 -6.19 -21.84 -14.78
CA SER A 197 -7.64 -21.75 -14.91
C SER A 197 -8.00 -20.46 -15.65
N GLY A 198 -8.38 -20.61 -16.92
CA GLY A 198 -9.08 -19.55 -17.65
C GLY A 198 -10.40 -19.28 -16.94
N MET A 199 -10.49 -18.21 -16.15
CA MET A 199 -11.79 -17.78 -15.63
C MET A 199 -12.56 -17.07 -16.75
N PRO A 200 -13.74 -17.57 -17.17
CA PRO A 200 -14.60 -16.85 -18.11
C PRO A 200 -14.92 -15.46 -17.54
N GLY A 201 -14.74 -14.41 -18.32
CA GLY A 201 -15.15 -13.05 -17.97
C GLY A 201 -14.13 -12.24 -17.17
N THR A 202 -12.90 -12.71 -16.97
CA THR A 202 -11.84 -11.93 -16.28
C THR A 202 -10.78 -11.38 -17.22
N GLY A 203 -10.98 -11.49 -18.53
CA GLY A 203 -10.20 -10.70 -19.49
C GLY A 203 -10.35 -9.23 -19.12
N GLY A 204 -9.25 -8.51 -19.00
CA GLY A 204 -9.25 -7.08 -18.75
C GLY A 204 -10.22 -6.40 -19.71
N THR A 205 -11.38 -5.96 -19.21
CA THR A 205 -12.43 -5.31 -19.98
C THR A 205 -12.12 -3.82 -20.19
N GLY A 206 -10.86 -3.42 -20.12
CA GLY A 206 -10.47 -2.04 -20.45
C GLY A 206 -10.27 -1.85 -21.94
N PRO A 207 -10.65 -0.69 -22.51
CA PRO A 207 -10.42 -0.38 -23.93
C PRO A 207 -8.98 -0.52 -24.38
N ALA A 208 -8.03 -0.41 -23.47
CA ALA A 208 -6.59 -0.52 -23.73
C ALA A 208 -6.09 -1.98 -23.88
N ALA A 209 -6.86 -2.98 -23.48
CA ALA A 209 -6.42 -4.38 -23.49
C ALA A 209 -6.75 -5.11 -24.80
N SER A 210 -7.71 -4.61 -25.58
CA SER A 210 -8.13 -5.20 -26.84
C SER A 210 -7.18 -4.76 -27.97
N GLY A 211 -6.27 -5.64 -28.37
CA GLY A 211 -5.38 -5.43 -29.51
C GLY A 211 -3.92 -5.11 -29.18
N MET A 212 -3.54 -5.05 -27.92
CA MET A 212 -2.15 -4.81 -27.53
C MET A 212 -1.29 -6.08 -27.74
N PRO A 213 -0.09 -5.96 -28.36
CA PRO A 213 0.85 -7.08 -28.46
C PRO A 213 1.20 -7.64 -27.08
N ALA A 214 1.35 -8.98 -26.99
CA ALA A 214 1.65 -9.68 -25.73
C ALA A 214 2.91 -9.13 -25.01
N VAL A 215 3.85 -8.55 -25.75
CA VAL A 215 5.08 -7.94 -25.21
C VAL A 215 4.77 -6.82 -24.21
N TYR A 216 3.76 -6.00 -24.47
CA TYR A 216 3.40 -4.90 -23.56
C TYR A 216 2.79 -5.42 -22.24
N ALA A 217 2.02 -6.53 -22.29
CA ALA A 217 1.51 -7.18 -21.10
C ALA A 217 2.66 -7.72 -20.23
N TRP A 218 3.65 -8.34 -20.84
CA TRP A 218 4.85 -8.81 -20.14
C TRP A 218 5.69 -7.66 -19.58
N LEU A 219 5.88 -6.55 -20.32
CA LEU A 219 6.58 -5.36 -19.81
C LEU A 219 5.83 -4.74 -18.63
N ALA A 220 4.49 -4.66 -18.69
CA ALA A 220 3.67 -4.20 -17.59
C ALA A 220 3.82 -5.09 -16.34
N LEU A 221 3.81 -6.42 -16.51
CA LEU A 221 4.03 -7.36 -15.41
C LEU A 221 5.44 -7.26 -14.83
N LEU A 222 6.45 -7.09 -15.67
CA LEU A 222 7.83 -6.88 -15.23
C LEU A 222 7.95 -5.60 -14.40
N PHE A 223 7.35 -4.50 -14.86
CA PHE A 223 7.29 -3.24 -14.11
C PHE A 223 6.57 -3.42 -12.76
N LEU A 224 5.39 -4.05 -12.78
CA LEU A 224 4.62 -4.34 -11.57
C LEU A 224 5.41 -5.21 -10.58
N GLY A 225 6.13 -6.23 -11.08
CA GLY A 225 6.91 -7.10 -10.21
C GLY A 225 8.17 -6.43 -9.66
N VAL A 226 8.97 -5.80 -10.54
CA VAL A 226 10.26 -5.23 -10.15
C VAL A 226 10.10 -3.96 -9.33
N PHE A 227 9.35 -2.98 -9.84
CA PHE A 227 9.26 -1.66 -9.21
C PHE A 227 8.12 -1.58 -8.21
N GLN A 228 6.93 -2.00 -8.60
CA GLN A 228 5.73 -1.82 -7.79
C GLN A 228 5.67 -2.83 -6.62
N MET A 229 6.22 -4.05 -6.76
CA MET A 229 6.30 -5.04 -5.68
C MET A 229 7.70 -5.12 -5.07
N GLY A 230 8.75 -5.28 -5.87
CA GLY A 230 10.11 -5.50 -5.38
C GLY A 230 10.74 -4.27 -4.73
N LEU A 231 10.93 -3.19 -5.51
CA LEU A 231 11.54 -1.96 -5.02
C LEU A 231 10.69 -1.30 -3.93
N SER A 232 9.38 -1.25 -4.12
CA SER A 232 8.47 -0.67 -3.12
C SER A 232 8.55 -1.39 -1.78
N ALA A 233 8.68 -2.72 -1.77
CA ALA A 233 8.83 -3.48 -0.53
C ALA A 233 10.14 -3.18 0.20
N ILE A 234 11.24 -2.98 -0.54
CA ILE A 234 12.53 -2.56 0.03
C ILE A 234 12.38 -1.20 0.71
N LEU A 235 11.74 -0.24 0.03
CA LEU A 235 11.47 1.10 0.56
C LEU A 235 10.51 1.05 1.76
N LEU A 236 9.47 0.24 1.69
CA LEU A 236 8.53 0.03 2.81
C LEU A 236 9.24 -0.56 4.02
N ALA A 237 10.05 -1.61 3.83
CA ALA A 237 10.80 -2.24 4.90
C ALA A 237 11.77 -1.26 5.60
N TYR A 238 12.40 -0.37 4.83
CA TYR A 238 13.20 0.73 5.39
C TYR A 238 12.33 1.74 6.12
N GLY A 239 11.20 2.12 5.54
CA GLY A 239 10.26 3.09 6.10
C GLY A 239 9.71 2.66 7.45
N VAL A 240 9.16 1.45 7.57
CA VAL A 240 8.55 0.95 8.82
C VAL A 240 9.55 0.78 9.97
N ARG A 241 10.85 0.77 9.69
CA ARG A 241 11.88 0.82 10.73
C ARG A 241 12.00 2.21 11.36
N ASN A 242 11.76 3.27 10.59
CA ASN A 242 12.09 4.65 10.93
C ASN A 242 10.88 5.52 11.23
N VAL A 243 9.66 5.09 10.86
CA VAL A 243 8.40 5.80 11.15
C VAL A 243 7.42 4.89 11.89
N THR A 244 6.43 5.48 12.57
CA THR A 244 5.42 4.70 13.29
C THR A 244 4.47 4.00 12.32
N ALA A 245 3.75 2.97 12.80
CA ALA A 245 2.77 2.26 11.99
C ALA A 245 1.69 3.19 11.46
N VAL A 246 1.14 4.06 12.31
CA VAL A 246 0.12 5.05 11.93
C VAL A 246 0.67 6.03 10.90
N GLN A 247 1.89 6.55 11.10
CA GLN A 247 2.53 7.46 10.14
C GLN A 247 2.72 6.80 8.77
N SER A 248 3.13 5.53 8.74
CA SER A 248 3.25 4.78 7.49
C SER A 248 1.92 4.76 6.73
N PHE A 249 0.81 4.46 7.41
CA PHE A 249 -0.51 4.47 6.78
C PHE A 249 -0.94 5.85 6.28
N LEU A 250 -0.68 6.91 7.05
CA LEU A 250 -1.02 8.27 6.61
C LEU A 250 -0.24 8.67 5.34
N ILE A 251 1.02 8.25 5.22
CA ILE A 251 1.82 8.50 4.02
C ILE A 251 1.31 7.67 2.84
N THR A 252 0.88 6.42 3.06
CA THR A 252 0.38 5.57 1.97
C THR A 252 -0.91 6.09 1.33
N THR A 253 -1.62 7.06 1.94
CA THR A 253 -2.76 7.73 1.30
C THR A 253 -2.40 8.53 0.04
N ILE A 254 -1.12 8.71 -0.26
CA ILE A 254 -0.64 9.22 -1.55
C ILE A 254 -1.06 8.31 -2.71
N GLU A 255 -1.09 7.00 -2.50
CA GLU A 255 -1.41 6.01 -3.54
C GLU A 255 -2.77 6.23 -4.22
N PRO A 256 -3.92 6.27 -3.52
CA PRO A 256 -5.23 6.42 -4.16
C PRO A 256 -5.41 7.77 -4.86
N ILE A 257 -4.62 8.78 -4.50
CA ILE A 257 -4.70 10.11 -5.12
C ILE A 257 -4.00 10.10 -6.50
N PHE A 258 -2.81 9.49 -6.57
CA PHE A 258 -2.05 9.45 -7.83
C PHE A 258 -2.59 8.41 -8.81
N ASN A 259 -3.29 7.38 -8.37
CA ASN A 259 -3.83 6.35 -9.25
C ASN A 259 -4.72 6.94 -10.37
N PRO A 260 -5.75 7.77 -10.11
CA PRO A 260 -6.51 8.43 -11.16
C PRO A 260 -5.71 9.42 -12.01
N VAL A 261 -4.64 10.01 -11.47
CA VAL A 261 -3.77 10.91 -12.25
C VAL A 261 -3.12 10.15 -13.40
N TRP A 262 -2.61 8.95 -13.14
CA TRP A 262 -2.05 8.10 -14.20
C TRP A 262 -3.08 7.69 -15.23
N VAL A 263 -4.28 7.33 -14.78
CA VAL A 263 -5.40 6.96 -15.66
C VAL A 263 -5.81 8.15 -16.55
N PHE A 264 -5.84 9.36 -15.99
CA PHE A 264 -6.11 10.58 -16.75
C PHE A 264 -5.01 10.86 -17.79
N LEU A 265 -3.74 10.85 -17.39
CA LEU A 265 -2.61 11.20 -18.27
C LEU A 265 -2.45 10.22 -19.43
N LEU A 266 -2.73 8.94 -19.23
CA LEU A 266 -2.43 7.89 -20.20
C LEU A 266 -3.66 7.31 -20.90
N LEU A 267 -4.85 7.40 -20.29
CA LEU A 267 -6.10 6.93 -20.88
C LEU A 267 -7.08 8.08 -21.19
N GLY A 268 -6.77 9.33 -20.83
CA GLY A 268 -7.61 10.50 -21.06
C GLY A 268 -8.87 10.57 -20.20
N GLU A 269 -9.06 9.71 -19.23
CA GLU A 269 -10.21 9.71 -18.30
C GLU A 269 -10.09 10.87 -17.32
N LYS A 270 -10.90 11.93 -17.50
CA LYS A 270 -10.86 13.12 -16.62
C LYS A 270 -11.36 12.80 -15.20
N PRO A 271 -10.62 13.21 -14.15
CA PRO A 271 -11.12 13.11 -12.79
C PRO A 271 -12.30 14.06 -12.59
N THR A 272 -13.26 13.65 -11.75
CA THR A 272 -14.42 14.48 -11.42
C THR A 272 -14.03 15.63 -10.47
N GLY A 273 -14.89 16.64 -10.34
CA GLY A 273 -14.68 17.73 -9.38
C GLY A 273 -14.58 17.22 -7.93
N PHE A 274 -15.38 16.22 -7.57
CA PHE A 274 -15.32 15.57 -6.24
C PHE A 274 -14.00 14.83 -6.01
N ALA A 275 -13.49 14.12 -7.03
CA ALA A 275 -12.20 13.47 -6.95
C ALA A 275 -11.04 14.48 -6.75
N LEU A 276 -11.08 15.61 -7.45
CA LEU A 276 -10.09 16.67 -7.27
C LEU A 276 -10.16 17.29 -5.86
N ALA A 277 -11.35 17.64 -5.39
CA ALA A 277 -11.57 18.23 -4.06
C ALA A 277 -11.13 17.26 -2.95
N GLY A 278 -11.55 16.00 -3.00
CA GLY A 278 -11.14 14.97 -2.06
C GLY A 278 -9.63 14.73 -2.05
N GLY A 279 -9.01 14.70 -3.24
CA GLY A 279 -7.55 14.58 -3.40
C GLY A 279 -6.78 15.72 -2.72
N VAL A 280 -7.23 16.96 -2.91
CA VAL A 280 -6.64 18.14 -2.24
C VAL A 280 -6.77 18.04 -0.72
N VAL A 281 -7.94 17.64 -0.20
CA VAL A 281 -8.15 17.47 1.25
C VAL A 281 -7.20 16.42 1.83
N ILE A 282 -7.05 15.26 1.18
CA ILE A 282 -6.17 14.17 1.64
C ILE A 282 -4.71 14.63 1.63
N LEU A 283 -4.25 15.24 0.52
CA LEU A 283 -2.88 15.73 0.39
C LEU A 283 -2.58 16.82 1.43
N ALA A 284 -3.49 17.78 1.61
CA ALA A 284 -3.32 18.82 2.61
C ALA A 284 -3.22 18.26 4.02
N ALA A 285 -4.15 17.35 4.41
CA ALA A 285 -4.14 16.71 5.72
C ALA A 285 -2.84 15.93 5.98
N THR A 286 -2.40 15.12 5.00
CA THR A 286 -1.16 14.34 5.09
C THR A 286 0.05 15.24 5.18
N THR A 287 0.15 16.25 4.31
CA THR A 287 1.28 17.18 4.25
C THR A 287 1.39 18.00 5.55
N LEU A 288 0.29 18.57 6.03
CA LEU A 288 0.25 19.34 7.28
C LEU A 288 0.65 18.48 8.47
N ARG A 289 0.22 17.21 8.52
CA ARG A 289 0.58 16.28 9.59
C ARG A 289 2.09 16.10 9.73
N PHE A 290 2.84 16.12 8.63
CA PHE A 290 4.29 15.90 8.63
C PHE A 290 5.09 17.21 8.69
N LEU A 291 4.62 18.28 8.04
CA LEU A 291 5.33 19.56 8.00
C LEU A 291 5.21 20.35 9.31
N LEU A 292 4.03 20.38 9.94
CA LEU A 292 3.82 21.20 11.15
C LEU A 292 4.79 20.88 12.30
N PRO A 293 5.08 19.62 12.64
CA PRO A 293 6.08 19.30 13.65
C PRO A 293 7.50 19.72 13.27
N MET A 294 7.86 19.62 11.97
CA MET A 294 9.17 20.04 11.49
C MET A 294 9.37 21.55 11.63
N LEU A 295 8.34 22.35 11.30
CA LEU A 295 8.37 23.80 11.42
C LEU A 295 8.37 24.28 12.88
N ARG A 296 7.72 23.55 13.78
CA ARG A 296 7.70 23.86 15.23
C ARG A 296 9.02 23.49 15.92
N GLY A 297 9.65 22.39 15.52
CA GLY A 297 10.96 21.98 16.05
C GLY A 297 12.09 22.92 15.67
N SER A 298 12.02 23.57 14.50
CA SER A 298 12.99 24.56 14.05
C SER A 298 12.92 25.87 14.86
N ARG A 299 11.75 26.23 15.42
CA ARG A 299 11.58 27.47 16.20
C ARG A 299 11.98 27.35 17.69
N SER A 300 12.10 26.13 18.20
CA SER A 300 12.53 25.90 19.59
C SER A 300 14.05 25.85 19.77
N GLY A 301 14.83 25.98 18.71
CA GLY A 301 16.29 26.06 18.72
C GLY A 301 16.86 27.49 18.64
N GLU A 302 16.00 28.53 18.54
CA GLU A 302 16.40 29.94 18.43
C GLU A 302 15.95 30.78 19.61
N ALA A 303 15.55 30.19 20.75
CA ALA A 303 15.17 30.92 21.97
C ALA A 303 16.08 30.55 23.15
#